data_eee303a101d578cd3860431880ed570a
#
_entry.id   eee303a101d578cd3860431880ed570a
#
_cell.length_a   1.000
_cell.length_b   1.000
_cell.length_c   1.000
_cell.angle_alpha   90.00
_cell.angle_beta   90.00
_cell.angle_gamma   90.00
#
_symmetry.space_group_name_H-M   'P 1'
#
loop_
_entity.id
_entity.type
_entity.pdbx_description
1 polymer ?
#
loop_
_entity_poly.entity_id
_entity_poly.type
_entity_poly.pdbx_seq_one_letter_code
_entity_poly.pdbx_strand_id
1 'polypeptide(L)'
;MTPSMTDSAVKAAMAVIASSPATTQEKIEMLIEMAQGFQKKPKTAQDLWNAVSLCHQAHELCAEDNLLWKARAKAGMATALKAIPDVGEQLLLEAKQRLEEALPILQRTLASTEGTSAQQYPQQFASAEEVAEAQMNLGLVLQSLVPFNLARMTDSIQAYQKALQVFTWQKYPQEYAILHNNIAIAYLSMPLTSEKESLRQGLAVQTFEEALKHIRLINHPREYAMLQNNLGNALQYLPSSHPLENILQAIAAYDEALKVRDPKDTPLEYANTISNKANALFSLPDNPEKPEAGNLKNMQQARAYYQEAWEIFTQHGQIEQAEVVVHMLQEVETEIGKS
;
A
#
# COMPACT_ATOMS: atom_id res chain seq x y z
N MET A 1 -8.47 19.03 12.88
CA MET A 1 -9.91 18.88 13.23
C MET A 1 -10.05 18.10 14.52
N THR A 2 -10.79 18.66 15.42
CA THR A 2 -10.90 18.28 16.83
C THR A 2 -11.82 17.06 17.06
N PRO A 3 -11.74 16.41 18.21
CA PRO A 3 -12.43 15.16 18.58
C PRO A 3 -13.96 15.15 18.58
N SER A 4 -14.63 16.11 17.94
CA SER A 4 -16.10 16.14 17.88
C SER A 4 -16.73 15.04 17.01
N MET A 5 -15.91 14.29 16.27
CA MET A 5 -16.35 13.21 15.38
C MET A 5 -16.28 11.80 16.00
N THR A 6 -15.96 11.69 17.29
CA THR A 6 -15.90 10.38 17.97
C THR A 6 -17.30 9.81 18.16
N ASP A 7 -17.46 8.54 17.77
CA ASP A 7 -18.69 7.77 17.97
C ASP A 7 -19.10 7.69 19.45
N SER A 8 -20.40 7.67 19.72
CA SER A 8 -20.96 7.55 21.07
C SER A 8 -20.50 6.26 21.78
N ALA A 9 -20.35 5.14 21.06
CA ALA A 9 -19.84 3.89 21.61
C ALA A 9 -18.39 4.00 22.06
N VAL A 10 -17.54 4.70 21.29
CA VAL A 10 -16.15 4.94 21.67
C VAL A 10 -16.04 5.91 22.85
N LYS A 11 -16.89 6.96 22.89
CA LYS A 11 -16.97 7.84 24.05
C LYS A 11 -17.37 7.10 25.33
N ALA A 12 -18.33 6.18 25.23
CA ALA A 12 -18.74 5.34 26.34
C ALA A 12 -17.60 4.40 26.78
N ALA A 13 -16.90 3.77 25.84
CA ALA A 13 -15.73 2.92 26.13
C ALA A 13 -14.60 3.70 26.81
N MET A 14 -14.30 4.92 26.35
CA MET A 14 -13.31 5.80 26.97
C MET A 14 -13.72 6.18 28.41
N ALA A 15 -15.02 6.45 28.65
CA ALA A 15 -15.53 6.72 29.99
C ALA A 15 -15.42 5.52 30.93
N VAL A 16 -15.69 4.31 30.43
CA VAL A 16 -15.51 3.05 31.19
C VAL A 16 -14.05 2.85 31.54
N ILE A 17 -13.13 3.02 30.62
CA ILE A 17 -11.69 2.92 30.87
C ILE A 17 -11.26 3.98 31.91
N ALA A 18 -11.71 5.22 31.78
CA ALA A 18 -11.38 6.30 32.69
C ALA A 18 -11.86 6.00 34.13
N SER A 19 -13.04 5.42 34.29
CA SER A 19 -13.62 5.08 35.59
C SER A 19 -13.14 3.73 36.17
N SER A 20 -12.39 2.93 35.38
CA SER A 20 -11.89 1.63 35.83
C SER A 20 -10.85 1.78 36.95
N PRO A 21 -10.69 0.76 37.84
CA PRO A 21 -9.66 0.76 38.88
C PRO A 21 -8.25 0.49 38.33
N ALA A 22 -8.09 0.34 37.01
CA ALA A 22 -6.83 0.10 36.35
C ALA A 22 -5.86 1.28 36.56
N THR A 23 -4.57 1.00 36.59
CA THR A 23 -3.52 2.02 36.63
C THR A 23 -3.54 2.90 35.38
N THR A 24 -2.96 4.10 35.48
CA THR A 24 -2.84 5.00 34.32
C THR A 24 -2.15 4.31 33.14
N GLN A 25 -1.11 3.52 33.42
CA GLN A 25 -0.40 2.75 32.40
C GLN A 25 -1.30 1.73 31.69
N GLU A 26 -2.06 0.92 32.43
CA GLU A 26 -3.01 -0.04 31.86
C GLU A 26 -4.11 0.66 31.04
N LYS A 27 -4.56 1.83 31.44
CA LYS A 27 -5.52 2.63 30.70
C LYS A 27 -4.95 3.10 29.34
N ILE A 28 -3.70 3.54 29.31
CA ILE A 28 -2.99 3.93 28.08
C ILE A 28 -2.89 2.73 27.11
N GLU A 29 -2.51 1.56 27.65
CA GLU A 29 -2.39 0.32 26.87
C GLU A 29 -3.73 -0.07 26.25
N MET A 30 -4.80 -0.12 27.05
CA MET A 30 -6.15 -0.43 26.58
C MET A 30 -6.62 0.50 25.44
N LEU A 31 -6.36 1.81 25.56
CA LEU A 31 -6.74 2.79 24.56
C LEU A 31 -5.99 2.57 23.23
N ILE A 32 -4.69 2.29 23.29
CA ILE A 32 -3.87 2.02 22.11
C ILE A 32 -4.28 0.69 21.46
N GLU A 33 -4.52 -0.38 22.22
CA GLU A 33 -4.98 -1.65 21.70
C GLU A 33 -6.34 -1.53 21.00
N MET A 34 -7.29 -0.79 21.61
CA MET A 34 -8.57 -0.50 20.96
C MET A 34 -8.40 0.27 19.66
N ALA A 35 -7.54 1.27 19.64
CA ALA A 35 -7.24 2.03 18.42
C ALA A 35 -6.67 1.12 17.31
N GLN A 36 -5.73 0.26 17.65
CA GLN A 36 -5.19 -0.74 16.71
C GLN A 36 -6.26 -1.70 16.17
N GLY A 37 -7.22 -2.09 17.03
CA GLY A 37 -8.37 -2.89 16.61
C GLY A 37 -9.19 -2.23 15.49
N PHE A 38 -9.47 -0.93 15.60
CA PHE A 38 -10.14 -0.14 14.58
C PHE A 38 -9.30 0.04 13.31
N GLN A 39 -7.97 0.16 13.43
CA GLN A 39 -7.05 0.35 12.30
C GLN A 39 -6.87 -0.93 11.47
N LYS A 40 -6.86 -2.12 12.10
CA LYS A 40 -6.59 -3.39 11.41
C LYS A 40 -7.68 -3.78 10.40
N LYS A 41 -8.95 -3.49 10.69
CA LYS A 41 -10.10 -3.81 9.81
C LYS A 41 -11.16 -2.72 9.93
N PRO A 42 -10.89 -1.51 9.46
CA PRO A 42 -11.89 -0.44 9.49
C PRO A 42 -13.07 -0.81 8.59
N LYS A 43 -14.29 -0.69 9.11
CA LYS A 43 -15.52 -0.88 8.34
C LYS A 43 -15.98 0.42 7.70
N THR A 44 -15.65 1.53 8.32
CA THR A 44 -16.04 2.87 7.90
C THR A 44 -14.90 3.86 8.19
N ALA A 45 -14.92 5.03 7.54
CA ALA A 45 -14.03 6.13 7.88
C ALA A 45 -14.14 6.55 9.36
N GLN A 46 -15.34 6.36 9.97
CA GLN A 46 -15.57 6.66 11.39
C GLN A 46 -14.68 5.81 12.31
N ASP A 47 -14.40 4.55 11.96
CA ASP A 47 -13.51 3.69 12.75
C ASP A 47 -12.09 4.27 12.83
N LEU A 48 -11.62 4.88 11.75
CA LEU A 48 -10.31 5.54 11.74
C LEU A 48 -10.29 6.81 12.59
N TRP A 49 -11.36 7.62 12.56
CA TRP A 49 -11.51 8.75 13.47
C TRP A 49 -11.62 8.33 14.94
N ASN A 50 -12.27 7.20 15.21
CA ASN A 50 -12.30 6.59 16.54
C ASN A 50 -10.89 6.21 16.99
N ALA A 51 -10.08 5.61 16.12
CA ALA A 51 -8.68 5.29 16.41
C ALA A 51 -7.83 6.53 16.71
N VAL A 52 -8.00 7.61 15.94
CA VAL A 52 -7.34 8.91 16.21
C VAL A 52 -7.70 9.41 17.62
N SER A 53 -9.00 9.39 17.96
CA SER A 53 -9.47 9.87 19.27
C SER A 53 -8.94 9.04 20.45
N LEU A 54 -8.90 7.72 20.30
CA LEU A 54 -8.36 6.81 21.32
C LEU A 54 -6.86 7.01 21.51
N CYS A 55 -6.09 7.14 20.45
CA CYS A 55 -4.66 7.45 20.55
C CYS A 55 -4.40 8.85 21.15
N HIS A 56 -5.24 9.84 20.83
CA HIS A 56 -5.16 11.16 21.43
C HIS A 56 -5.39 11.09 22.93
N GLN A 57 -6.44 10.40 23.39
CA GLN A 57 -6.72 10.19 24.80
C GLN A 57 -5.56 9.47 25.51
N ALA A 58 -4.99 8.45 24.88
CA ALA A 58 -3.81 7.76 25.42
C ALA A 58 -2.63 8.72 25.58
N HIS A 59 -2.38 9.59 24.60
CA HIS A 59 -1.32 10.60 24.65
C HIS A 59 -1.52 11.58 25.81
N GLU A 60 -2.76 12.08 26.01
CA GLU A 60 -3.08 13.01 27.10
C GLU A 60 -2.94 12.38 28.50
N LEU A 61 -3.16 11.07 28.62
CA LEU A 61 -2.97 10.35 29.89
C LEU A 61 -1.50 10.08 30.22
N CYS A 62 -0.58 10.18 29.25
CA CYS A 62 0.83 9.95 29.47
C CYS A 62 1.45 11.06 30.33
N ALA A 63 2.17 10.71 31.39
CA ALA A 63 3.00 11.64 32.15
C ALA A 63 4.09 12.27 31.24
N GLU A 64 4.63 13.42 31.65
CA GLU A 64 5.62 14.18 30.86
C GLU A 64 6.88 13.36 30.50
N ASP A 65 7.31 12.51 31.40
CA ASP A 65 8.47 11.64 31.27
C ASP A 65 8.19 10.31 30.56
N ASN A 66 6.91 9.95 30.33
CA ASN A 66 6.54 8.73 29.67
C ASN A 66 6.62 8.86 28.12
N LEU A 67 7.83 9.15 27.64
CA LEU A 67 8.09 9.48 26.24
C LEU A 67 7.77 8.34 25.28
N LEU A 68 8.02 7.07 25.66
CA LEU A 68 7.78 5.92 24.80
C LEU A 68 6.28 5.76 24.46
N TRP A 69 5.41 5.83 25.47
CA TRP A 69 3.98 5.69 25.25
C TRP A 69 3.38 6.91 24.53
N LYS A 70 3.91 8.11 24.76
CA LYS A 70 3.59 9.29 23.94
C LYS A 70 3.97 9.06 22.47
N ALA A 71 5.13 8.47 22.20
CA ALA A 71 5.55 8.15 20.82
C ALA A 71 4.67 7.08 20.18
N ARG A 72 4.30 6.01 20.91
CA ARG A 72 3.36 4.98 20.45
C ARG A 72 2.00 5.57 20.09
N ALA A 73 1.47 6.43 20.95
CA ALA A 73 0.20 7.12 20.70
C ALA A 73 0.27 8.03 19.46
N LYS A 74 1.37 8.79 19.28
CA LYS A 74 1.59 9.61 18.08
C LYS A 74 1.68 8.78 16.82
N ALA A 75 2.43 7.67 16.82
CA ALA A 75 2.52 6.75 15.68
C ALA A 75 1.17 6.15 15.35
N GLY A 76 0.39 5.72 16.35
CA GLY A 76 -0.97 5.22 16.17
C GLY A 76 -1.91 6.27 15.57
N MET A 77 -1.88 7.52 16.03
CA MET A 77 -2.65 8.62 15.43
C MET A 77 -2.29 8.80 13.96
N ALA A 78 -1.01 8.83 13.62
CA ALA A 78 -0.55 9.01 12.24
C ALA A 78 -0.99 7.86 11.32
N THR A 79 -0.92 6.63 11.83
CA THR A 79 -1.40 5.44 11.11
C THR A 79 -2.88 5.54 10.78
N ALA A 80 -3.71 6.01 11.72
CA ALA A 80 -5.13 6.21 11.48
C ALA A 80 -5.40 7.37 10.51
N LEU A 81 -4.75 8.53 10.71
CA LEU A 81 -4.95 9.72 9.88
C LEU A 81 -4.66 9.44 8.40
N LYS A 82 -3.55 8.78 8.07
CA LYS A 82 -3.21 8.46 6.68
C LYS A 82 -4.17 7.48 6.01
N ALA A 83 -4.88 6.67 6.79
CA ALA A 83 -5.80 5.65 6.29
C ALA A 83 -7.23 6.19 6.04
N ILE A 84 -7.53 7.42 6.47
CA ILE A 84 -8.83 8.05 6.24
C ILE A 84 -9.00 8.24 4.73
N PRO A 85 -10.12 7.77 4.12
CA PRO A 85 -10.42 8.03 2.72
C PRO A 85 -10.46 9.54 2.42
N ASP A 86 -10.01 9.93 1.23
CA ASP A 86 -9.99 11.32 0.75
C ASP A 86 -9.28 12.28 1.72
N VAL A 87 -8.24 11.77 2.38
CA VAL A 87 -7.44 12.52 3.33
C VAL A 87 -6.78 13.73 2.63
N GLY A 88 -7.12 14.92 3.11
CA GLY A 88 -6.54 16.16 2.58
C GLY A 88 -5.12 16.40 3.09
N GLU A 89 -4.44 17.36 2.43
CA GLU A 89 -3.07 17.79 2.71
C GLU A 89 -2.78 18.00 4.21
N GLN A 90 -3.68 18.68 4.92
CA GLN A 90 -3.50 19.03 6.33
C GLN A 90 -3.38 17.81 7.25
N LEU A 91 -4.21 16.78 7.03
CA LEU A 91 -4.16 15.56 7.83
C LEU A 91 -2.91 14.73 7.51
N LEU A 92 -2.46 14.73 6.26
CA LEU A 92 -1.19 14.10 5.87
C LEU A 92 0.01 14.81 6.50
N LEU A 93 0.02 16.14 6.55
CA LEU A 93 1.07 16.91 7.23
C LEU A 93 1.06 16.64 8.74
N GLU A 94 -0.11 16.55 9.35
CA GLU A 94 -0.23 16.15 10.76
C GLU A 94 0.30 14.74 11.00
N ALA A 95 -0.05 13.78 10.15
CA ALA A 95 0.46 12.40 10.23
C ALA A 95 1.98 12.36 10.09
N LYS A 96 2.55 13.10 9.12
CA LYS A 96 4.01 13.26 8.95
C LYS A 96 4.68 13.77 10.23
N GLN A 97 4.18 14.90 10.74
CA GLN A 97 4.75 15.52 11.96
C GLN A 97 4.75 14.54 13.12
N ARG A 98 3.64 13.84 13.37
CA ARG A 98 3.54 12.87 14.46
C ARG A 98 4.52 11.71 14.33
N LEU A 99 4.76 11.21 13.12
CA LEU A 99 5.76 10.17 12.87
C LEU A 99 7.19 10.69 13.04
N GLU A 100 7.47 11.89 12.54
CA GLU A 100 8.79 12.53 12.71
C GLU A 100 9.11 12.83 14.18
N GLU A 101 8.12 13.12 15.01
CA GLU A 101 8.26 13.28 16.46
C GLU A 101 8.39 11.93 17.20
N ALA A 102 7.69 10.89 16.76
CA ALA A 102 7.69 9.58 17.40
C ALA A 102 8.96 8.78 17.10
N LEU A 103 9.44 8.77 15.86
CA LEU A 103 10.54 7.92 15.38
C LEU A 103 11.84 8.09 16.19
N PRO A 104 12.34 9.31 16.50
CA PRO A 104 13.57 9.46 17.30
C PRO A 104 13.43 8.87 18.71
N ILE A 105 12.22 8.92 19.27
CA ILE A 105 11.96 8.38 20.61
C ILE A 105 11.94 6.85 20.55
N LEU A 106 11.19 6.25 19.60
CA LEU A 106 11.16 4.81 19.38
C LEU A 106 12.56 4.25 19.12
N GLN A 107 13.36 4.90 18.29
CA GLN A 107 14.75 4.49 18.01
C GLN A 107 15.66 4.56 19.23
N ARG A 108 15.51 5.59 20.05
CA ARG A 108 16.33 5.76 21.27
C ARG A 108 15.96 4.76 22.35
N THR A 109 14.69 4.36 22.41
CA THR A 109 14.15 3.40 23.37
C THR A 109 14.17 1.96 22.84
N LEU A 110 14.76 1.73 21.67
CA LEU A 110 14.90 0.40 21.09
C LEU A 110 15.66 -0.52 22.03
N ALA A 111 15.12 -1.71 22.28
CA ALA A 111 15.79 -2.71 23.10
C ALA A 111 17.13 -3.11 22.48
N SER A 112 18.21 -3.02 23.22
CA SER A 112 19.49 -3.60 22.81
C SER A 112 19.34 -5.12 22.74
N THR A 113 19.75 -5.72 21.64
CA THR A 113 19.61 -7.17 21.37
C THR A 113 20.34 -8.08 22.36
N GLU A 114 21.11 -7.53 23.29
CA GLU A 114 22.01 -8.26 24.20
C GLU A 114 21.57 -8.27 25.68
N GLY A 115 20.37 -7.77 26.04
CA GLY A 115 19.95 -7.68 27.43
C GLY A 115 18.71 -8.47 27.79
N THR A 116 18.79 -9.29 28.87
CA THR A 116 17.67 -9.98 29.52
C THR A 116 16.51 -9.06 29.95
N SER A 117 16.75 -7.76 30.07
CA SER A 117 15.79 -6.76 30.54
C SER A 117 14.63 -6.53 29.54
N ALA A 118 14.88 -6.59 28.22
CA ALA A 118 13.85 -6.35 27.22
C ALA A 118 12.82 -7.51 27.14
N GLN A 119 13.26 -8.74 27.39
CA GLN A 119 12.36 -9.91 27.48
C GLN A 119 11.53 -9.89 28.78
N GLN A 120 12.08 -9.32 29.84
CA GLN A 120 11.42 -9.28 31.14
C GLN A 120 10.43 -8.10 31.27
N TYR A 121 10.71 -6.97 30.58
CA TYR A 121 9.88 -5.76 30.62
C TYR A 121 9.68 -5.17 29.20
N PRO A 122 8.96 -5.89 28.31
CA PRO A 122 8.82 -5.46 26.91
C PRO A 122 8.11 -4.11 26.76
N GLN A 123 7.34 -3.68 27.76
CA GLN A 123 6.62 -2.41 27.75
C GLN A 123 7.52 -1.18 27.93
N GLN A 124 8.75 -1.38 28.43
CA GLN A 124 9.72 -0.28 28.69
C GLN A 124 10.60 0.04 27.49
N PHE A 125 10.57 -0.79 26.46
CA PHE A 125 11.40 -0.65 25.26
C PHE A 125 10.54 -0.68 24.00
N ALA A 126 10.95 0.06 22.99
CA ALA A 126 10.39 -0.10 21.65
C ALA A 126 10.95 -1.38 21.00
N SER A 127 10.14 -2.05 20.20
CA SER A 127 10.63 -3.15 19.37
C SER A 127 11.18 -2.65 18.03
N ALA A 128 11.99 -3.46 17.37
CA ALA A 128 12.48 -3.15 16.03
C ALA A 128 11.31 -3.05 15.01
N GLU A 129 10.29 -3.87 15.21
CA GLU A 129 9.07 -3.89 14.41
C GLU A 129 8.28 -2.59 14.53
N GLU A 130 8.14 -2.04 15.74
CA GLU A 130 7.49 -0.73 15.97
C GLU A 130 8.20 0.40 15.20
N VAL A 131 9.53 0.41 15.22
CA VAL A 131 10.33 1.38 14.46
C VAL A 131 10.16 1.19 12.96
N ALA A 132 10.20 -0.06 12.49
CA ALA A 132 10.05 -0.37 11.07
C ALA A 132 8.63 -0.06 10.55
N GLU A 133 7.59 -0.33 11.34
CA GLU A 133 6.20 0.04 11.02
C GLU A 133 6.04 1.57 10.95
N ALA A 134 6.61 2.31 11.89
CA ALA A 134 6.61 3.76 11.86
C ALA A 134 7.34 4.31 10.62
N GLN A 135 8.47 3.71 10.22
CA GLN A 135 9.19 4.05 8.97
C GLN A 135 8.36 3.73 7.73
N MET A 136 7.71 2.58 7.67
CA MET A 136 6.81 2.21 6.56
C MET A 136 5.65 3.19 6.45
N ASN A 137 5.03 3.55 7.56
CA ASN A 137 3.93 4.53 7.61
C ASN A 137 4.41 5.93 7.21
N LEU A 138 5.61 6.35 7.61
CA LEU A 138 6.21 7.61 7.16
C LEU A 138 6.43 7.60 5.64
N GLY A 139 6.92 6.51 5.09
CA GLY A 139 7.08 6.34 3.64
C GLY A 139 5.77 6.53 2.88
N LEU A 140 4.67 5.92 3.36
CA LEU A 140 3.33 6.07 2.78
C LEU A 140 2.82 7.52 2.84
N VAL A 141 2.97 8.17 3.99
CA VAL A 141 2.57 9.59 4.16
C VAL A 141 3.37 10.50 3.25
N LEU A 142 4.70 10.33 3.18
CA LEU A 142 5.56 11.11 2.29
C LEU A 142 5.16 10.91 0.82
N GLN A 143 4.88 9.69 0.40
CA GLN A 143 4.41 9.39 -0.96
C GLN A 143 3.09 10.11 -1.27
N SER A 144 2.14 10.11 -0.33
CA SER A 144 0.85 10.80 -0.47
C SER A 144 0.98 12.33 -0.48
N LEU A 145 2.07 12.89 0.06
CA LEU A 145 2.35 14.33 0.05
C LEU A 145 3.06 14.81 -1.23
N VAL A 146 3.59 13.90 -2.06
CA VAL A 146 4.29 14.27 -3.30
C VAL A 146 3.43 15.05 -4.29
N PRO A 147 2.16 14.67 -4.56
CA PRO A 147 1.29 15.44 -5.46
C PRO A 147 1.05 16.89 -5.03
N PHE A 148 1.15 17.17 -3.73
CA PHE A 148 1.02 18.51 -3.15
C PHE A 148 2.35 19.30 -3.13
N ASN A 149 3.47 18.73 -3.64
CA ASN A 149 4.82 19.29 -3.55
C ASN A 149 5.33 19.49 -2.09
N LEU A 150 4.84 18.71 -1.15
CA LEU A 150 5.17 18.78 0.29
C LEU A 150 6.13 17.70 0.76
N ALA A 151 6.52 16.80 -0.14
CA ALA A 151 7.54 15.77 0.08
C ALA A 151 8.18 15.36 -1.25
N ARG A 152 9.34 14.70 -1.17
CA ARG A 152 10.00 14.12 -2.33
C ARG A 152 9.83 12.60 -2.31
N MET A 153 9.64 12.01 -3.49
CA MET A 153 9.53 10.55 -3.61
C MET A 153 10.77 9.81 -3.09
N THR A 154 11.95 10.42 -3.21
CA THR A 154 13.20 9.89 -2.64
C THR A 154 13.15 9.72 -1.12
N ASP A 155 12.48 10.63 -0.42
CA ASP A 155 12.36 10.57 1.05
C ASP A 155 11.45 9.41 1.47
N SER A 156 10.38 9.16 0.70
CA SER A 156 9.51 7.99 0.86
C SER A 156 10.28 6.68 0.66
N ILE A 157 11.07 6.56 -0.42
CA ILE A 157 11.89 5.39 -0.69
C ILE A 157 12.90 5.14 0.45
N GLN A 158 13.55 6.19 0.95
CA GLN A 158 14.47 6.05 2.09
C GLN A 158 13.77 5.51 3.36
N ALA A 159 12.55 5.97 3.63
CA ALA A 159 11.78 5.46 4.75
C ALA A 159 11.44 3.97 4.59
N TYR A 160 11.01 3.55 3.39
CA TYR A 160 10.77 2.14 3.09
C TYR A 160 12.03 1.28 3.20
N GLN A 161 13.18 1.77 2.72
CA GLN A 161 14.47 1.06 2.83
C GLN A 161 14.91 0.88 4.28
N LYS A 162 14.64 1.85 5.17
CA LYS A 162 14.88 1.69 6.61
C LYS A 162 13.98 0.61 7.22
N ALA A 163 12.70 0.54 6.82
CA ALA A 163 11.80 -0.51 7.28
C ALA A 163 12.25 -1.91 6.81
N LEU A 164 12.79 -2.04 5.60
CA LEU A 164 13.32 -3.30 5.05
C LEU A 164 14.54 -3.85 5.82
N GLN A 165 15.22 -3.04 6.64
CA GLN A 165 16.29 -3.55 7.51
C GLN A 165 15.76 -4.50 8.58
N VAL A 166 14.48 -4.39 8.94
CA VAL A 166 13.79 -5.23 9.91
C VAL A 166 12.84 -6.21 9.22
N PHE A 167 12.01 -5.72 8.33
CA PHE A 167 11.02 -6.53 7.62
C PHE A 167 11.67 -7.31 6.48
N THR A 168 12.39 -8.38 6.85
CA THR A 168 13.04 -9.30 5.92
C THR A 168 12.09 -10.38 5.44
N TRP A 169 12.33 -10.93 4.25
CA TRP A 169 11.48 -11.97 3.67
C TRP A 169 11.39 -13.26 4.52
N GLN A 170 12.41 -13.55 5.36
CA GLN A 170 12.42 -14.73 6.23
C GLN A 170 11.44 -14.61 7.41
N LYS A 171 11.31 -13.41 7.98
CA LYS A 171 10.50 -13.19 9.18
C LYS A 171 9.17 -12.51 8.89
N TYR A 172 9.14 -11.61 7.91
CA TYR A 172 8.02 -10.73 7.60
C TYR A 172 7.75 -10.67 6.10
N PRO A 173 7.43 -11.82 5.46
CA PRO A 173 7.30 -11.90 4.00
C PRO A 173 6.22 -10.98 3.42
N GLN A 174 5.15 -10.72 4.17
CA GLN A 174 4.07 -9.82 3.72
C GLN A 174 4.55 -8.36 3.69
N GLU A 175 5.13 -7.87 4.78
CA GLU A 175 5.69 -6.52 4.90
C GLU A 175 6.82 -6.32 3.90
N TYR A 176 7.67 -7.33 3.71
CA TYR A 176 8.73 -7.32 2.71
C TYR A 176 8.17 -7.14 1.29
N ALA A 177 7.13 -7.88 0.92
CA ALA A 177 6.47 -7.75 -0.37
C ALA A 177 5.82 -6.37 -0.56
N ILE A 178 5.10 -5.88 0.45
CA ILE A 178 4.45 -4.57 0.44
C ILE A 178 5.49 -3.44 0.29
N LEU A 179 6.60 -3.51 1.00
CA LEU A 179 7.66 -2.50 0.93
C LEU A 179 8.32 -2.46 -0.45
N HIS A 180 8.64 -3.61 -1.04
CA HIS A 180 9.18 -3.68 -2.39
C HIS A 180 8.18 -3.16 -3.42
N ASN A 181 6.90 -3.53 -3.28
CA ASN A 181 5.83 -2.99 -4.11
C ASN A 181 5.78 -1.46 -4.03
N ASN A 182 5.80 -0.89 -2.84
CA ASN A 182 5.73 0.56 -2.63
C ASN A 182 6.96 1.28 -3.18
N ILE A 183 8.15 0.72 -3.02
CA ILE A 183 9.40 1.26 -3.60
C ILE A 183 9.32 1.26 -5.13
N ALA A 184 8.88 0.16 -5.74
CA ALA A 184 8.74 0.06 -7.19
C ALA A 184 7.72 1.06 -7.74
N ILE A 185 6.54 1.16 -7.10
CA ILE A 185 5.53 2.17 -7.45
C ILE A 185 6.08 3.59 -7.27
N ALA A 186 6.86 3.85 -6.21
CA ALA A 186 7.50 5.14 -6.01
C ALA A 186 8.45 5.49 -7.15
N TYR A 187 9.24 4.55 -7.68
CA TYR A 187 10.07 4.77 -8.86
C TYR A 187 9.23 5.11 -10.10
N LEU A 188 8.11 4.40 -10.33
CA LEU A 188 7.21 4.64 -11.46
C LEU A 188 6.50 6.00 -11.37
N SER A 189 6.20 6.47 -10.17
CA SER A 189 5.47 7.72 -9.91
C SER A 189 6.36 8.97 -9.89
N MET A 190 7.68 8.85 -10.03
CA MET A 190 8.55 10.02 -10.08
C MET A 190 8.30 10.85 -11.35
N PRO A 191 8.29 12.20 -11.26
CA PRO A 191 8.10 13.07 -12.43
C PRO A 191 9.09 12.76 -13.54
N LEU A 192 8.58 12.72 -14.78
CA LEU A 192 9.35 12.38 -15.97
C LEU A 192 10.35 13.48 -16.33
N THR A 193 11.64 13.15 -16.32
CA THR A 193 12.68 13.89 -17.04
C THR A 193 13.31 12.91 -18.02
N SER A 194 13.28 13.21 -19.30
CA SER A 194 13.50 12.29 -20.43
C SER A 194 14.74 11.36 -20.33
N GLU A 195 15.83 11.82 -19.72
CA GLU A 195 17.06 11.01 -19.62
C GLU A 195 17.05 9.95 -18.49
N LYS A 196 16.16 10.08 -17.49
CA LYS A 196 16.12 9.20 -16.31
C LYS A 196 14.89 8.30 -16.26
N GLU A 197 14.00 8.42 -17.22
CA GLU A 197 12.75 7.65 -17.26
C GLU A 197 13.01 6.14 -17.36
N SER A 198 13.78 5.75 -18.38
CA SER A 198 14.16 4.36 -18.61
C SER A 198 14.87 3.73 -17.40
N LEU A 199 15.76 4.51 -16.74
CA LEU A 199 16.45 4.05 -15.54
C LEU A 199 15.47 3.77 -14.39
N ARG A 200 14.50 4.65 -14.16
CA ARG A 200 13.53 4.49 -13.05
C ARG A 200 12.56 3.34 -13.27
N GLN A 201 12.10 3.20 -14.51
CA GLN A 201 11.25 2.05 -14.86
C GLN A 201 12.03 0.73 -14.76
N GLY A 202 13.29 0.71 -15.17
CA GLY A 202 14.19 -0.41 -14.97
C GLY A 202 14.40 -0.75 -13.47
N LEU A 203 14.57 0.28 -12.61
CA LEU A 203 14.66 0.09 -11.16
C LEU A 203 13.36 -0.46 -10.56
N ALA A 204 12.19 -0.05 -11.06
CA ALA A 204 10.92 -0.59 -10.62
C ALA A 204 10.79 -2.08 -10.98
N VAL A 205 11.08 -2.45 -12.23
CA VAL A 205 11.09 -3.86 -12.67
C VAL A 205 12.05 -4.68 -11.82
N GLN A 206 13.29 -4.24 -11.65
CA GLN A 206 14.29 -4.92 -10.81
C GLN A 206 13.80 -5.09 -9.37
N THR A 207 13.11 -4.09 -8.81
CA THR A 207 12.59 -4.14 -7.44
C THR A 207 11.50 -5.21 -7.30
N PHE A 208 10.59 -5.32 -8.27
CA PHE A 208 9.59 -6.39 -8.29
C PHE A 208 10.23 -7.77 -8.46
N GLU A 209 11.17 -7.91 -9.38
CA GLU A 209 11.89 -9.18 -9.62
C GLU A 209 12.67 -9.63 -8.38
N GLU A 210 13.31 -8.70 -7.66
CA GLU A 210 14.01 -9.01 -6.40
C GLU A 210 13.05 -9.58 -5.35
N ALA A 211 11.89 -8.94 -5.17
CA ALA A 211 10.88 -9.46 -4.25
C ALA A 211 10.38 -10.85 -4.66
N LEU A 212 10.16 -11.08 -5.96
CA LEU A 212 9.68 -12.35 -6.51
C LEU A 212 10.69 -13.50 -6.42
N LYS A 213 11.98 -13.24 -6.14
CA LYS A 213 12.94 -14.31 -5.80
C LYS A 213 12.54 -15.04 -4.51
N HIS A 214 11.92 -14.36 -3.59
CA HIS A 214 11.59 -14.83 -2.25
C HIS A 214 10.10 -15.07 -2.04
N ILE A 215 9.25 -14.22 -2.61
CA ILE A 215 7.78 -14.32 -2.52
C ILE A 215 7.29 -15.24 -3.63
N ARG A 216 6.83 -16.44 -3.26
CA ARG A 216 6.42 -17.49 -4.21
C ARG A 216 4.94 -17.79 -4.11
N LEU A 217 4.36 -18.21 -5.23
CA LEU A 217 2.94 -18.59 -5.34
C LEU A 217 2.48 -19.55 -4.24
N ILE A 218 3.28 -20.56 -3.89
CA ILE A 218 2.90 -21.60 -2.94
C ILE A 218 2.81 -21.07 -1.50
N ASN A 219 3.74 -20.16 -1.11
CA ASN A 219 3.86 -19.73 0.28
C ASN A 219 3.10 -18.42 0.56
N HIS A 220 3.05 -17.52 -0.41
CA HIS A 220 2.51 -16.16 -0.28
C HIS A 220 1.70 -15.78 -1.53
N PRO A 221 0.59 -16.50 -1.83
CA PRO A 221 -0.12 -16.37 -3.09
C PRO A 221 -0.65 -14.94 -3.34
N ARG A 222 -1.15 -14.26 -2.32
CA ARG A 222 -1.72 -12.91 -2.46
C ARG A 222 -0.65 -11.88 -2.80
N GLU A 223 0.45 -11.89 -2.05
CA GLU A 223 1.60 -11.01 -2.26
C GLU A 223 2.28 -11.31 -3.61
N TYR A 224 2.39 -12.59 -3.96
CA TYR A 224 2.88 -13.01 -5.27
C TYR A 224 2.04 -12.44 -6.41
N ALA A 225 0.72 -12.58 -6.34
CA ALA A 225 -0.18 -12.05 -7.37
C ALA A 225 -0.15 -10.52 -7.46
N MET A 226 -0.03 -9.83 -6.32
CA MET A 226 0.15 -8.38 -6.28
C MET A 226 1.44 -7.96 -7.00
N LEU A 227 2.56 -8.58 -6.67
CA LEU A 227 3.86 -8.28 -7.28
C LEU A 227 3.87 -8.59 -8.78
N GLN A 228 3.29 -9.72 -9.20
CA GLN A 228 3.21 -10.13 -10.60
C GLN A 228 2.35 -9.15 -11.42
N ASN A 229 1.16 -8.77 -10.92
CA ASN A 229 0.33 -7.78 -11.60
C ASN A 229 1.07 -6.44 -11.79
N ASN A 230 1.77 -5.97 -10.77
CA ASN A 230 2.46 -4.68 -10.83
C ASN A 230 3.77 -4.76 -11.61
N LEU A 231 4.44 -5.90 -11.64
CA LEU A 231 5.54 -6.18 -12.57
C LEU A 231 5.05 -6.12 -14.01
N GLY A 232 3.89 -6.73 -14.32
CA GLY A 232 3.26 -6.63 -15.64
C GLY A 232 3.03 -5.19 -16.07
N ASN A 233 2.49 -4.36 -15.19
CA ASN A 233 2.32 -2.93 -15.45
C ASN A 233 3.65 -2.22 -15.71
N ALA A 234 4.69 -2.50 -14.92
CA ALA A 234 6.01 -1.89 -15.12
C ALA A 234 6.66 -2.30 -16.45
N LEU A 235 6.56 -3.58 -16.81
CA LEU A 235 7.10 -4.12 -18.07
C LEU A 235 6.39 -3.56 -19.30
N GLN A 236 5.06 -3.45 -19.26
CA GLN A 236 4.25 -2.97 -20.39
C GLN A 236 4.68 -1.57 -20.86
N TYR A 237 5.09 -0.71 -19.94
CA TYR A 237 5.47 0.67 -20.21
C TYR A 237 6.99 0.90 -20.17
N LEU A 238 7.80 -0.15 -20.02
CA LEU A 238 9.25 -0.04 -19.96
C LEU A 238 9.81 0.38 -21.34
N PRO A 239 10.45 1.56 -21.47
CA PRO A 239 11.14 1.94 -22.69
C PRO A 239 12.31 0.99 -22.96
N SER A 240 12.27 0.31 -24.08
CA SER A 240 13.33 -0.62 -24.47
C SER A 240 13.45 -0.70 -25.99
N SER A 241 14.54 -1.28 -26.48
CA SER A 241 14.72 -1.65 -27.88
C SER A 241 13.85 -2.85 -28.30
N HIS A 242 13.22 -3.56 -27.34
CA HIS A 242 12.43 -4.75 -27.58
C HIS A 242 11.04 -4.63 -26.94
N PRO A 243 10.18 -3.69 -27.39
CA PRO A 243 8.90 -3.41 -26.75
C PRO A 243 7.94 -4.61 -26.80
N LEU A 244 7.96 -5.40 -27.89
CA LEU A 244 7.12 -6.59 -28.02
C LEU A 244 7.48 -7.67 -26.98
N GLU A 245 8.76 -7.84 -26.68
CA GLU A 245 9.21 -8.78 -25.65
C GLU A 245 8.72 -8.35 -24.26
N ASN A 246 8.80 -7.06 -23.95
CA ASN A 246 8.28 -6.52 -22.70
C ASN A 246 6.76 -6.75 -22.56
N ILE A 247 5.99 -6.55 -23.64
CA ILE A 247 4.55 -6.80 -23.62
C ILE A 247 4.25 -8.30 -23.39
N LEU A 248 5.00 -9.19 -24.02
CA LEU A 248 4.84 -10.63 -23.81
C LEU A 248 5.18 -11.04 -22.37
N GLN A 249 6.24 -10.48 -21.80
CA GLN A 249 6.60 -10.69 -20.38
C GLN A 249 5.53 -10.12 -19.44
N ALA A 250 4.96 -8.95 -19.78
CA ALA A 250 3.85 -8.37 -19.01
C ALA A 250 2.62 -9.28 -19.00
N ILE A 251 2.23 -9.83 -20.16
CA ILE A 251 1.12 -10.78 -20.26
C ILE A 251 1.40 -12.03 -19.42
N ALA A 252 2.62 -12.57 -19.47
CA ALA A 252 3.02 -13.71 -18.66
C ALA A 252 2.92 -13.40 -17.15
N ALA A 253 3.30 -12.20 -16.74
CA ALA A 253 3.18 -11.77 -15.35
C ALA A 253 1.70 -11.63 -14.91
N TYR A 254 0.82 -11.10 -15.76
CA TYR A 254 -0.63 -11.08 -15.49
C TYR A 254 -1.20 -12.50 -15.38
N ASP A 255 -0.75 -13.42 -16.24
CA ASP A 255 -1.17 -14.83 -16.17
C ASP A 255 -0.73 -15.50 -14.86
N GLU A 256 0.46 -15.17 -14.36
CA GLU A 256 0.89 -15.62 -13.02
C GLU A 256 0.00 -15.04 -11.91
N ALA A 257 -0.39 -13.77 -12.00
CA ALA A 257 -1.31 -13.17 -11.03
C ALA A 257 -2.71 -13.82 -11.06
N LEU A 258 -3.20 -14.17 -12.24
CA LEU A 258 -4.50 -14.82 -12.45
C LEU A 258 -4.55 -16.28 -11.96
N LYS A 259 -3.43 -16.90 -11.60
CA LYS A 259 -3.44 -18.19 -10.90
C LYS A 259 -4.00 -18.10 -9.48
N VAL A 260 -4.04 -16.89 -8.92
CA VAL A 260 -4.51 -16.60 -7.56
C VAL A 260 -5.79 -15.78 -7.57
N ARG A 261 -5.87 -14.82 -8.49
CA ARG A 261 -7.01 -13.90 -8.61
C ARG A 261 -8.09 -14.53 -9.46
N ASP A 262 -9.28 -14.62 -8.92
CA ASP A 262 -10.44 -15.18 -9.60
C ASP A 262 -11.69 -14.30 -9.37
N PRO A 263 -12.71 -14.38 -10.26
CA PRO A 263 -13.86 -13.49 -10.22
C PRO A 263 -14.78 -13.70 -9.02
N LYS A 264 -14.65 -14.82 -8.29
CA LYS A 264 -15.51 -15.17 -7.15
C LYS A 264 -14.90 -14.68 -5.84
N ASP A 265 -13.63 -15.03 -5.58
CA ASP A 265 -12.98 -14.80 -4.28
C ASP A 265 -12.25 -13.45 -4.23
N THR A 266 -11.78 -12.95 -5.37
CA THR A 266 -11.04 -11.68 -5.50
C THR A 266 -11.51 -10.85 -6.70
N PRO A 267 -12.82 -10.54 -6.81
CA PRO A 267 -13.40 -9.96 -8.02
C PRO A 267 -12.74 -8.64 -8.47
N LEU A 268 -12.43 -7.75 -7.55
CA LEU A 268 -11.84 -6.46 -7.90
C LEU A 268 -10.39 -6.58 -8.36
N GLU A 269 -9.59 -7.39 -7.68
CA GLU A 269 -8.21 -7.69 -8.06
C GLU A 269 -8.15 -8.45 -9.39
N TYR A 270 -9.09 -9.37 -9.61
CA TYR A 270 -9.25 -10.07 -10.88
C TYR A 270 -9.57 -9.09 -12.01
N ALA A 271 -10.60 -8.25 -11.84
CA ALA A 271 -10.99 -7.25 -12.84
C ALA A 271 -9.85 -6.29 -13.19
N ASN A 272 -9.09 -5.81 -12.18
CA ASN A 272 -7.89 -5.02 -12.41
C ASN A 272 -6.85 -5.76 -13.26
N THR A 273 -6.61 -7.05 -12.97
CA THR A 273 -5.59 -7.82 -13.70
C THR A 273 -6.00 -8.08 -15.14
N ILE A 274 -7.26 -8.47 -15.39
CA ILE A 274 -7.73 -8.69 -16.77
C ILE A 274 -7.80 -7.40 -17.58
N SER A 275 -8.11 -6.25 -16.96
CA SER A 275 -8.03 -4.94 -17.62
C SER A 275 -6.60 -4.59 -18.04
N ASN A 276 -5.62 -4.80 -17.14
CA ASN A 276 -4.21 -4.57 -17.44
C ASN A 276 -3.72 -5.51 -18.55
N LYS A 277 -4.14 -6.79 -18.52
CA LYS A 277 -3.82 -7.75 -19.56
C LYS A 277 -4.47 -7.37 -20.89
N ALA A 278 -5.70 -6.84 -20.88
CA ALA A 278 -6.37 -6.34 -22.07
C ALA A 278 -5.61 -5.18 -22.72
N ASN A 279 -5.09 -4.22 -21.91
CA ASN A 279 -4.22 -3.15 -22.41
C ASN A 279 -2.98 -3.70 -23.13
N ALA A 280 -2.34 -4.72 -22.59
CA ALA A 280 -1.18 -5.36 -23.21
C ALA A 280 -1.54 -6.07 -24.52
N LEU A 281 -2.65 -6.80 -24.54
CA LEU A 281 -3.15 -7.50 -25.73
C LEU A 281 -3.54 -6.53 -26.85
N PHE A 282 -4.16 -5.41 -26.53
CA PHE A 282 -4.54 -4.38 -27.49
C PHE A 282 -3.35 -3.86 -28.30
N SER A 283 -2.18 -3.76 -27.65
CA SER A 283 -0.94 -3.30 -28.26
C SER A 283 -0.10 -4.42 -28.90
N LEU A 284 -0.49 -5.70 -28.73
CA LEU A 284 0.30 -6.84 -29.20
C LEU A 284 -0.19 -7.31 -30.59
N PRO A 285 0.69 -7.44 -31.59
CA PRO A 285 0.32 -8.06 -32.87
C PRO A 285 -0.05 -9.54 -32.67
N ASP A 286 -0.98 -10.06 -33.48
CA ASP A 286 -1.42 -11.47 -33.42
C ASP A 286 -0.28 -12.46 -33.69
N ASN A 287 0.68 -12.04 -34.49
CA ASN A 287 1.92 -12.77 -34.73
C ASN A 287 3.11 -11.83 -34.53
N PRO A 288 3.88 -11.97 -33.44
CA PRO A 288 5.06 -11.13 -33.16
C PRO A 288 6.16 -11.21 -34.24
N GLU A 289 6.22 -12.32 -35.00
CA GLU A 289 7.16 -12.50 -36.12
C GLU A 289 6.70 -11.79 -37.41
N LYS A 290 5.40 -11.44 -37.49
CA LYS A 290 4.77 -10.75 -38.62
C LYS A 290 3.82 -9.65 -38.09
N PRO A 291 4.37 -8.58 -37.52
CA PRO A 291 3.56 -7.52 -36.90
C PRO A 291 2.59 -6.83 -37.88
N GLU A 292 2.94 -6.84 -39.17
CA GLU A 292 2.14 -6.28 -40.24
C GLU A 292 0.85 -7.06 -40.52
N ALA A 293 0.70 -8.31 -40.01
CA ALA A 293 -0.51 -9.08 -40.11
C ALA A 293 -1.66 -8.55 -39.23
N GLY A 294 -1.39 -7.54 -38.40
CA GLY A 294 -2.39 -6.92 -37.52
C GLY A 294 -2.53 -7.60 -36.17
N ASN A 295 -3.56 -7.20 -35.42
CA ASN A 295 -3.81 -7.65 -34.05
C ASN A 295 -5.29 -7.92 -33.76
N LEU A 296 -6.08 -8.25 -34.78
CA LEU A 296 -7.55 -8.40 -34.65
C LEU A 296 -7.96 -9.44 -33.60
N LYS A 297 -7.26 -10.58 -33.56
CA LYS A 297 -7.55 -11.65 -32.58
C LYS A 297 -7.27 -11.17 -31.14
N ASN A 298 -6.12 -10.52 -30.93
CA ASN A 298 -5.76 -9.97 -29.62
C ASN A 298 -6.71 -8.84 -29.21
N MET A 299 -7.15 -7.98 -30.14
CA MET A 299 -8.16 -6.95 -29.88
C MET A 299 -9.52 -7.57 -29.48
N GLN A 300 -9.95 -8.64 -30.12
CA GLN A 300 -11.18 -9.34 -29.73
C GLN A 300 -11.09 -9.93 -28.32
N GLN A 301 -9.94 -10.45 -27.95
CA GLN A 301 -9.71 -10.95 -26.59
C GLN A 301 -9.64 -9.81 -25.56
N ALA A 302 -8.97 -8.70 -25.89
CA ALA A 302 -8.93 -7.50 -25.06
C ALA A 302 -10.35 -6.95 -24.80
N ARG A 303 -11.18 -6.88 -25.86
CA ARG A 303 -12.59 -6.48 -25.75
C ARG A 303 -13.34 -7.35 -24.72
N ALA A 304 -13.18 -8.68 -24.81
CA ALA A 304 -13.86 -9.60 -23.89
C ALA A 304 -13.43 -9.36 -22.43
N TYR A 305 -12.13 -9.15 -22.17
CA TYR A 305 -11.63 -8.86 -20.83
C TYR A 305 -12.09 -7.49 -20.29
N TYR A 306 -12.14 -6.45 -21.14
CA TYR A 306 -12.67 -5.15 -20.72
C TYR A 306 -14.16 -5.23 -20.38
N GLN A 307 -14.96 -5.96 -21.18
CA GLN A 307 -16.38 -6.16 -20.91
C GLN A 307 -16.57 -6.83 -19.54
N GLU A 308 -15.86 -7.93 -19.29
CA GLU A 308 -15.93 -8.65 -18.01
C GLU A 308 -15.48 -7.77 -16.82
N ALA A 309 -14.39 -7.03 -16.97
CA ALA A 309 -13.90 -6.13 -15.93
C ALA A 309 -14.91 -5.00 -15.62
N TRP A 310 -15.50 -4.40 -16.67
CA TRP A 310 -16.52 -3.38 -16.51
C TRP A 310 -17.76 -3.90 -15.76
N GLU A 311 -18.22 -5.10 -16.06
CA GLU A 311 -19.33 -5.73 -15.35
C GLU A 311 -19.02 -5.91 -13.86
N ILE A 312 -17.84 -6.43 -13.55
CA ILE A 312 -17.40 -6.64 -12.16
C ILE A 312 -17.29 -5.29 -11.41
N PHE A 313 -16.63 -4.28 -11.97
CA PHE A 313 -16.49 -2.97 -11.34
C PHE A 313 -17.85 -2.32 -11.09
N THR A 314 -18.76 -2.41 -12.05
CA THR A 314 -20.12 -1.88 -11.93
C THR A 314 -20.90 -2.59 -10.81
N GLN A 315 -20.85 -3.93 -10.75
CA GLN A 315 -21.52 -4.72 -9.71
C GLN A 315 -21.01 -4.39 -8.30
N HIS A 316 -19.73 -4.00 -8.18
CA HIS A 316 -19.11 -3.68 -6.89
C HIS A 316 -19.08 -2.17 -6.60
N GLY A 317 -19.74 -1.34 -7.40
CA GLY A 317 -19.84 0.11 -7.17
C GLY A 317 -18.52 0.86 -7.37
N GLN A 318 -17.57 0.30 -8.11
CA GLN A 318 -16.28 0.92 -8.44
C GLN A 318 -16.45 1.81 -9.67
N ILE A 319 -17.09 2.98 -9.48
CA ILE A 319 -17.54 3.86 -10.57
C ILE A 319 -16.36 4.36 -11.42
N GLU A 320 -15.30 4.86 -10.77
CA GLU A 320 -14.13 5.41 -11.47
C GLU A 320 -13.44 4.36 -12.34
N GLN A 321 -13.24 3.14 -11.81
CA GLN A 321 -12.65 2.04 -12.56
C GLN A 321 -13.55 1.59 -13.72
N ALA A 322 -14.85 1.53 -13.50
CA ALA A 322 -15.82 1.20 -14.54
C ALA A 322 -15.82 2.22 -15.69
N GLU A 323 -15.71 3.53 -15.38
CA GLU A 323 -15.60 4.59 -16.39
C GLU A 323 -14.32 4.48 -17.22
N VAL A 324 -13.17 4.22 -16.57
CA VAL A 324 -11.90 4.00 -17.29
C VAL A 324 -12.00 2.82 -18.24
N VAL A 325 -12.52 1.68 -17.76
CA VAL A 325 -12.59 0.45 -18.56
C VAL A 325 -13.60 0.59 -19.71
N VAL A 326 -14.72 1.28 -19.52
CA VAL A 326 -15.69 1.50 -20.60
C VAL A 326 -15.10 2.36 -21.72
N HIS A 327 -14.27 3.33 -21.38
CA HIS A 327 -13.55 4.14 -22.38
C HIS A 327 -12.61 3.26 -23.23
N MET A 328 -11.82 2.42 -22.57
CA MET A 328 -10.92 1.47 -23.27
C MET A 328 -11.69 0.46 -24.12
N LEU A 329 -12.85 -0.02 -23.67
CA LEU A 329 -13.73 -0.90 -24.42
C LEU A 329 -14.21 -0.23 -25.72
N GLN A 330 -14.64 1.03 -25.65
CA GLN A 330 -15.08 1.80 -26.83
C GLN A 330 -13.94 2.02 -27.83
N GLU A 331 -12.72 2.27 -27.34
CA GLU A 331 -11.54 2.42 -28.18
C GLU A 331 -11.25 1.12 -28.95
N VAL A 332 -11.20 -0.02 -28.26
CA VAL A 332 -11.00 -1.33 -28.89
C VAL A 332 -12.10 -1.66 -29.91
N GLU A 333 -13.37 -1.39 -29.62
CA GLU A 333 -14.48 -1.61 -30.54
C GLU A 333 -14.36 -0.74 -31.79
N THR A 334 -13.90 0.48 -31.64
CA THR A 334 -13.64 1.40 -32.75
C THR A 334 -12.54 0.87 -33.66
N GLU A 335 -11.44 0.36 -33.11
CA GLU A 335 -10.32 -0.18 -33.87
C GLU A 335 -10.71 -1.51 -34.57
N ILE A 336 -11.46 -2.39 -33.91
CA ILE A 336 -12.00 -3.60 -34.53
C ILE A 336 -12.90 -3.26 -35.74
N GLY A 337 -13.70 -2.18 -35.65
CA GLY A 337 -14.57 -1.74 -36.74
C GLY A 337 -13.83 -1.17 -37.96
N LYS A 338 -12.54 -0.83 -37.82
CA LYS A 338 -11.69 -0.33 -38.92
C LYS A 338 -10.87 -1.44 -39.59
N SER A 339 -10.73 -2.59 -38.92
CA SER A 339 -9.95 -3.75 -39.37
C SER A 339 -10.78 -4.68 -40.25
#